data_aebe73dc94e5f3ae335d00e4e0fee0ea
#
_entry.id   aebe73dc94e5f3ae335d00e4e0fee0ea
#
_cell.length_a   1.000
_cell.length_b   1.000
_cell.length_c   1.000
_cell.angle_alpha   90.00
_cell.angle_beta   90.00
_cell.angle_gamma   90.00
#
_symmetry.space_group_name_H-M   'P 1'
#
loop_
_entity.id
_entity.type
_entity.pdbx_description
1 polymer ?
#
loop_
_entity_poly.entity_id
_entity_poly.type
_entity_poly.pdbx_seq_one_letter_code
_entity_poly.pdbx_strand_id
1 'polypeptide(L)'
;ISMIIAFGTIISSLQSDRLTRRFGTGKVTAVSVGITALALWGFSISHSFLMLCLWAVPYGLGAGSVDASLNNYVALHYASKHMSWLHCMWGVGETLVPYIMGAVLTGGATWNTGYRIISVLQIVLTAVLVFSLPKWKEQKTSSEETMGVKVLSLKEIIGIPGAKAIMICFFCYCAVEQTTMLWASSYLNLAKGVDAKTAASFAGMFCIGITVGRGINGFIAMKLNDRQMIRMGQAIILSGIVVMLFPFGQMVSLLGFVLIGLGCAPVYPCIIHSTPDHFGAERSQAIIGVQMASAYIGTCLMPPLFGLIANHISIRLLPVYLLILLGLMVYMHERLERKVHYKR
;
A
#
# COMPACT_ATOMS: atom_id res chain seq x y z
N ILE A 1 -6.38 -8.36 -15.75
CA ILE A 1 -6.65 -8.94 -14.41
C ILE A 1 -6.34 -7.88 -13.36
N SER A 2 -5.11 -7.35 -13.26
CA SER A 2 -4.70 -6.38 -12.24
C SER A 2 -5.59 -5.13 -12.16
N MET A 3 -6.04 -4.60 -13.30
CA MET A 3 -6.97 -3.46 -13.34
C MET A 3 -8.35 -3.79 -12.76
N ILE A 4 -8.85 -5.03 -12.98
CA ILE A 4 -10.11 -5.48 -12.38
C ILE A 4 -9.97 -5.59 -10.86
N ILE A 5 -8.87 -6.18 -10.40
CA ILE A 5 -8.55 -6.26 -8.96
C ILE A 5 -8.50 -4.85 -8.36
N ALA A 6 -7.73 -3.95 -8.95
CA ALA A 6 -7.58 -2.58 -8.46
C ALA A 6 -8.92 -1.81 -8.41
N PHE A 7 -9.76 -1.96 -9.43
CA PHE A 7 -11.09 -1.35 -9.44
C PHE A 7 -11.98 -1.89 -8.32
N GLY A 8 -12.00 -3.22 -8.14
CA GLY A 8 -12.70 -3.86 -7.02
C GLY A 8 -12.18 -3.38 -5.66
N THR A 9 -10.87 -3.25 -5.52
CA THR A 9 -10.21 -2.76 -4.29
C THR A 9 -10.59 -1.31 -3.99
N ILE A 10 -10.64 -0.43 -4.99
CA ILE A 10 -11.09 0.97 -4.84
C ILE A 10 -12.53 1.01 -4.35
N ILE A 11 -13.44 0.28 -4.99
CA ILE A 11 -14.86 0.24 -4.60
C ILE A 11 -15.01 -0.26 -3.17
N SER A 12 -14.32 -1.33 -2.83
CA SER A 12 -14.41 -1.98 -1.52
C SER A 12 -13.82 -1.08 -0.42
N SER A 13 -12.71 -0.39 -0.68
CA SER A 13 -12.13 0.57 0.26
C SER A 13 -13.08 1.74 0.56
N LEU A 14 -13.79 2.25 -0.45
CA LEU A 14 -14.81 3.28 -0.29
C LEU A 14 -16.02 2.83 0.53
N GLN A 15 -16.34 1.53 0.54
CA GLN A 15 -17.43 0.94 1.32
C GLN A 15 -17.00 0.49 2.73
N SER A 16 -15.70 0.51 3.03
CA SER A 16 -15.15 -0.05 4.27
C SER A 16 -15.76 0.58 5.53
N ASP A 17 -16.04 1.89 5.54
CA ASP A 17 -16.68 2.56 6.69
C ASP A 17 -18.08 1.99 6.99
N ARG A 18 -18.91 1.78 5.96
CA ARG A 18 -20.24 1.19 6.12
C ARG A 18 -20.17 -0.25 6.63
N LEU A 19 -19.25 -1.03 6.04
CA LEU A 19 -19.09 -2.44 6.41
C LEU A 19 -18.59 -2.58 7.85
N THR A 20 -17.59 -1.78 8.22
CA THR A 20 -16.99 -1.81 9.56
C THR A 20 -17.97 -1.36 10.64
N ARG A 21 -18.75 -0.29 10.40
CA ARG A 21 -19.79 0.15 11.33
C ARG A 21 -20.89 -0.89 11.52
N ARG A 22 -21.27 -1.62 10.44
CA ARG A 22 -22.35 -2.61 10.50
C ARG A 22 -21.95 -3.94 11.10
N PHE A 23 -20.75 -4.42 10.80
CA PHE A 23 -20.32 -5.78 11.11
C PHE A 23 -19.16 -5.86 12.12
N GLY A 24 -18.50 -4.76 12.39
CA GLY A 24 -17.26 -4.68 13.16
C GLY A 24 -16.02 -5.05 12.35
N THR A 25 -14.86 -4.52 12.76
CA THR A 25 -13.59 -4.71 12.03
C THR A 25 -13.18 -6.18 11.93
N GLY A 26 -13.32 -6.95 13.03
CA GLY A 26 -12.90 -8.35 13.05
C GLY A 26 -13.66 -9.20 12.02
N LYS A 27 -14.99 -9.06 11.93
CA LYS A 27 -15.82 -9.80 10.96
C LYS A 27 -15.51 -9.36 9.53
N VAL A 28 -15.37 -8.04 9.27
CA VAL A 28 -15.00 -7.54 7.95
C VAL A 28 -13.65 -8.11 7.52
N THR A 29 -12.65 -8.12 8.42
CA THR A 29 -11.33 -8.70 8.14
C THR A 29 -11.43 -10.19 7.81
N ALA A 30 -12.09 -10.99 8.65
CA ALA A 30 -12.20 -12.44 8.45
C ALA A 30 -12.94 -12.80 7.15
N VAL A 31 -14.06 -12.13 6.85
CA VAL A 31 -14.83 -12.36 5.62
C VAL A 31 -14.04 -11.93 4.39
N SER A 32 -13.38 -10.78 4.44
CA SER A 32 -12.58 -10.26 3.33
C SER A 32 -11.40 -11.17 2.98
N VAL A 33 -10.67 -11.67 3.99
CA VAL A 33 -9.59 -12.64 3.79
C VAL A 33 -10.13 -13.97 3.26
N GLY A 34 -11.31 -14.40 3.72
CA GLY A 34 -12.00 -15.59 3.19
C GLY A 34 -12.38 -15.44 1.71
N ILE A 35 -12.88 -14.26 1.31
CA ILE A 35 -13.21 -13.97 -0.09
C ILE A 35 -11.93 -13.98 -0.96
N THR A 36 -10.84 -13.40 -0.50
CA THR A 36 -9.57 -13.43 -1.25
C THR A 36 -8.99 -14.85 -1.32
N ALA A 37 -9.12 -15.66 -0.26
CA ALA A 37 -8.72 -17.06 -0.27
C ALA A 37 -9.51 -17.88 -1.28
N LEU A 38 -10.84 -17.70 -1.34
CA LEU A 38 -11.72 -18.33 -2.32
C LEU A 38 -11.37 -17.90 -3.75
N ALA A 39 -11.08 -16.62 -3.96
CA ALA A 39 -10.69 -16.12 -5.27
C ALA A 39 -9.35 -16.71 -5.75
N LEU A 40 -8.36 -16.85 -4.85
CA LEU A 40 -7.09 -17.53 -5.16
C LEU A 40 -7.31 -19.02 -5.48
N TRP A 41 -8.22 -19.68 -4.78
CA TRP A 41 -8.64 -21.04 -5.14
C TRP A 41 -9.25 -21.06 -6.54
N GLY A 42 -10.11 -20.10 -6.86
CA GLY A 42 -10.68 -19.92 -8.19
C GLY A 42 -9.60 -19.71 -9.26
N PHE A 43 -8.55 -18.93 -9.00
CA PHE A 43 -7.41 -18.83 -9.90
C PHE A 43 -6.74 -20.20 -10.10
N SER A 44 -6.59 -20.99 -9.03
CA SER A 44 -5.93 -22.30 -9.10
C SER A 44 -6.66 -23.33 -9.97
N ILE A 45 -7.93 -23.17 -10.21
CA ILE A 45 -8.76 -24.06 -11.04
C ILE A 45 -9.10 -23.43 -12.40
N SER A 46 -8.62 -22.23 -12.67
CA SER A 46 -8.89 -21.52 -13.91
C SER A 46 -8.08 -22.07 -15.08
N HIS A 47 -8.74 -22.26 -16.22
CA HIS A 47 -8.14 -22.73 -17.45
C HIS A 47 -8.26 -21.71 -18.60
N SER A 48 -8.87 -20.55 -18.35
CA SER A 48 -9.04 -19.49 -19.34
C SER A 48 -8.83 -18.10 -18.75
N PHE A 49 -8.45 -17.15 -19.60
CA PHE A 49 -8.28 -15.74 -19.20
C PHE A 49 -9.60 -15.16 -18.64
N LEU A 50 -10.75 -15.54 -19.21
CA LEU A 50 -12.05 -15.06 -18.73
C LEU A 50 -12.34 -15.53 -17.30
N MET A 51 -12.04 -16.80 -16.98
CA MET A 51 -12.18 -17.31 -15.60
C MET A 51 -11.32 -16.55 -14.62
N LEU A 52 -10.07 -16.23 -15.00
CA LEU A 52 -9.19 -15.39 -14.17
C LEU A 52 -9.78 -13.99 -13.96
N CYS A 53 -10.36 -13.38 -15.00
CA CYS A 53 -11.05 -12.09 -14.87
C CYS A 53 -12.26 -12.16 -13.93
N LEU A 54 -13.04 -13.23 -13.98
CA LEU A 54 -14.20 -13.42 -13.09
C LEU A 54 -13.76 -13.52 -11.62
N TRP A 55 -12.73 -14.31 -11.34
CA TRP A 55 -12.19 -14.45 -9.98
C TRP A 55 -11.44 -13.21 -9.49
N ALA A 56 -10.95 -12.36 -10.39
CA ALA A 56 -10.33 -11.10 -10.05
C ALA A 56 -11.28 -10.11 -9.36
N VAL A 57 -12.59 -10.19 -9.66
CA VAL A 57 -13.61 -9.34 -9.03
C VAL A 57 -13.74 -9.59 -7.53
N PRO A 58 -14.06 -10.81 -7.05
CA PRO A 58 -14.13 -11.08 -5.62
C PRO A 58 -12.77 -10.87 -4.92
N TYR A 59 -11.66 -11.16 -5.60
CA TYR A 59 -10.32 -10.87 -5.03
C TYR A 59 -10.16 -9.38 -4.69
N GLY A 60 -10.44 -8.49 -5.64
CA GLY A 60 -10.33 -7.04 -5.43
C GLY A 60 -11.29 -6.54 -4.35
N LEU A 61 -12.54 -7.01 -4.36
CA LEU A 61 -13.53 -6.62 -3.34
C LEU A 61 -13.11 -7.07 -1.93
N GLY A 62 -12.52 -8.23 -1.76
CA GLY A 62 -11.98 -8.68 -0.48
C GLY A 62 -10.78 -7.84 -0.04
N ALA A 63 -9.82 -7.59 -0.93
CA ALA A 63 -8.58 -6.89 -0.61
C ALA A 63 -8.81 -5.47 -0.07
N GLY A 64 -9.68 -4.67 -0.69
CA GLY A 64 -9.86 -3.27 -0.30
C GLY A 64 -10.51 -3.07 1.07
N SER A 65 -11.48 -3.89 1.43
CA SER A 65 -12.16 -3.77 2.73
C SER A 65 -11.25 -4.16 3.88
N VAL A 66 -10.46 -5.23 3.75
CA VAL A 66 -9.54 -5.65 4.81
C VAL A 66 -8.45 -4.61 5.02
N ASP A 67 -7.91 -4.07 3.95
CA ASP A 67 -6.82 -3.10 4.02
C ASP A 67 -7.28 -1.83 4.77
N ALA A 68 -8.37 -1.21 4.37
CA ALA A 68 -8.88 -0.02 5.03
C ALA A 68 -9.32 -0.29 6.49
N SER A 69 -9.99 -1.41 6.76
CA SER A 69 -10.54 -1.71 8.10
C SER A 69 -9.45 -2.06 9.10
N LEU A 70 -8.48 -2.90 8.71
CA LEU A 70 -7.40 -3.34 9.58
C LEU A 70 -6.44 -2.19 9.90
N ASN A 71 -6.10 -1.38 8.90
CA ASN A 71 -5.25 -0.21 9.10
C ASN A 71 -5.88 0.79 10.06
N ASN A 72 -7.19 1.08 9.93
CA ASN A 72 -7.89 1.93 10.88
C ASN A 72 -7.92 1.34 12.30
N TYR A 73 -8.15 0.04 12.41
CA TYR A 73 -8.15 -0.64 13.71
C TYR A 73 -6.78 -0.52 14.40
N VAL A 74 -5.70 -0.74 13.68
CA VAL A 74 -4.34 -0.59 14.22
C VAL A 74 -4.05 0.86 14.57
N ALA A 75 -4.46 1.83 13.74
CA ALA A 75 -4.26 3.25 14.01
C ALA A 75 -5.00 3.72 15.29
N LEU A 76 -6.15 3.12 15.60
CA LEU A 76 -6.95 3.50 16.77
C LEU A 76 -6.53 2.80 18.07
N HIS A 77 -5.98 1.58 17.98
CA HIS A 77 -5.78 0.74 19.17
C HIS A 77 -4.31 0.45 19.49
N TYR A 78 -3.38 0.75 18.58
CA TYR A 78 -1.98 0.41 18.70
C TYR A 78 -1.07 1.59 18.37
N ALA A 79 0.17 1.55 18.85
CA ALA A 79 1.18 2.57 18.55
C ALA A 79 1.75 2.41 17.14
N SER A 80 2.34 3.48 16.58
CA SER A 80 2.93 3.57 15.25
C SER A 80 3.90 2.43 14.91
N LYS A 81 4.64 1.92 15.90
CA LYS A 81 5.52 0.75 15.72
C LYS A 81 4.79 -0.49 15.22
N HIS A 82 3.56 -0.73 15.71
CA HIS A 82 2.76 -1.89 15.28
C HIS A 82 2.25 -1.72 13.86
N MET A 83 1.93 -0.50 13.45
CA MET A 83 1.59 -0.19 12.06
C MET A 83 2.79 -0.48 11.14
N SER A 84 3.99 -0.06 11.52
CA SER A 84 5.21 -0.35 10.76
C SER A 84 5.48 -1.86 10.64
N TRP A 85 5.28 -2.63 11.71
CA TRP A 85 5.46 -4.09 11.69
C TRP A 85 4.35 -4.81 10.91
N LEU A 86 3.11 -4.32 10.94
CA LEU A 86 2.04 -4.83 10.09
C LEU A 86 2.44 -4.75 8.61
N HIS A 87 2.94 -3.58 8.19
CA HIS A 87 3.40 -3.39 6.82
C HIS A 87 4.75 -4.06 6.50
N CYS A 88 5.57 -4.36 7.51
CA CYS A 88 6.73 -5.23 7.33
C CYS A 88 6.29 -6.66 6.97
N MET A 89 5.28 -7.20 7.64
CA MET A 89 4.72 -8.52 7.32
C MET A 89 4.09 -8.57 5.92
N TRP A 90 3.48 -7.47 5.47
CA TRP A 90 3.06 -7.35 4.07
C TRP A 90 4.25 -7.51 3.10
N GLY A 91 5.37 -6.81 3.35
CA GLY A 91 6.58 -6.92 2.52
C GLY A 91 7.22 -8.31 2.55
N VAL A 92 7.16 -9.01 3.70
CA VAL A 92 7.58 -10.43 3.80
C VAL A 92 6.71 -11.30 2.88
N GLY A 93 5.38 -11.10 2.90
CA GLY A 93 4.46 -11.83 2.02
C GLY A 93 4.73 -11.56 0.54
N GLU A 94 4.94 -10.29 0.16
CA GLU A 94 5.27 -9.88 -1.20
C GLU A 94 6.57 -10.53 -1.70
N THR A 95 7.54 -10.69 -0.81
CA THR A 95 8.82 -11.36 -1.11
C THR A 95 8.65 -12.87 -1.23
N LEU A 96 7.93 -13.52 -0.31
CA LEU A 96 7.81 -14.98 -0.27
C LEU A 96 6.99 -15.57 -1.42
N VAL A 97 5.93 -14.89 -1.86
CA VAL A 97 5.02 -15.40 -2.89
C VAL A 97 5.72 -15.69 -4.22
N PRO A 98 6.58 -14.82 -4.78
CA PRO A 98 7.36 -15.13 -5.97
C PRO A 98 8.32 -16.34 -5.79
N TYR A 99 8.90 -16.53 -4.60
CA TYR A 99 9.75 -17.69 -4.34
C TYR A 99 8.95 -19.00 -4.31
N ILE A 100 7.76 -19.00 -3.70
CA ILE A 100 6.85 -20.14 -3.73
C ILE A 100 6.49 -20.47 -5.17
N MET A 101 6.07 -19.48 -5.95
CA MET A 101 5.73 -19.66 -7.36
C MET A 101 6.94 -20.15 -8.17
N GLY A 102 8.11 -19.56 -7.97
CA GLY A 102 9.35 -19.97 -8.62
C GLY A 102 9.71 -21.43 -8.32
N ALA A 103 9.65 -21.86 -7.06
CA ALA A 103 9.92 -23.23 -6.65
C ALA A 103 8.93 -24.23 -7.27
N VAL A 104 7.64 -23.86 -7.35
CA VAL A 104 6.59 -24.66 -7.99
C VAL A 104 6.88 -24.86 -9.49
N LEU A 105 7.21 -23.78 -10.19
CA LEU A 105 7.47 -23.82 -11.63
C LEU A 105 8.77 -24.56 -11.97
N THR A 106 9.84 -24.35 -11.21
CA THR A 106 11.10 -25.06 -11.40
C THR A 106 11.01 -26.54 -11.03
N GLY A 107 10.08 -26.89 -10.11
CA GLY A 107 9.74 -28.28 -9.79
C GLY A 107 8.88 -29.00 -10.85
N GLY A 108 8.60 -28.36 -12.00
CA GLY A 108 7.82 -28.93 -13.11
C GLY A 108 6.31 -28.89 -12.91
N ALA A 109 5.80 -28.24 -11.84
CA ALA A 109 4.37 -28.06 -11.64
C ALA A 109 3.86 -26.77 -12.34
N THR A 110 2.55 -26.64 -12.47
CA THR A 110 1.93 -25.50 -13.15
C THR A 110 1.70 -24.32 -12.18
N TRP A 111 1.52 -23.13 -12.71
CA TRP A 111 1.16 -21.93 -11.95
C TRP A 111 -0.13 -22.10 -11.12
N ASN A 112 -1.06 -22.95 -11.55
CA ASN A 112 -2.28 -23.33 -10.81
C ASN A 112 -1.92 -23.92 -9.44
N THR A 113 -0.87 -24.76 -9.37
CA THR A 113 -0.39 -25.36 -8.12
C THR A 113 0.13 -24.27 -7.17
N GLY A 114 0.84 -23.26 -7.67
CA GLY A 114 1.30 -22.13 -6.88
C GLY A 114 0.12 -21.34 -6.26
N TYR A 115 -0.90 -21.00 -7.05
CA TYR A 115 -2.11 -20.36 -6.52
C TYR A 115 -2.84 -21.22 -5.49
N ARG A 116 -2.87 -22.54 -5.69
CA ARG A 116 -3.47 -23.49 -4.73
C ARG A 116 -2.78 -23.48 -3.39
N ILE A 117 -1.44 -23.50 -3.37
CA ILE A 117 -0.65 -23.43 -2.13
C ILE A 117 -0.95 -22.12 -1.40
N ILE A 118 -0.91 -20.98 -2.09
CA ILE A 118 -1.17 -19.67 -1.48
C ILE A 118 -2.62 -19.60 -0.96
N SER A 119 -3.60 -20.14 -1.71
CA SER A 119 -4.99 -20.20 -1.27
C SER A 119 -5.15 -21.01 0.01
N VAL A 120 -4.50 -22.18 0.12
CA VAL A 120 -4.54 -23.00 1.35
C VAL A 120 -3.96 -22.24 2.54
N LEU A 121 -2.85 -21.52 2.38
CA LEU A 121 -2.30 -20.68 3.43
C LEU A 121 -3.29 -19.59 3.86
N GLN A 122 -3.99 -18.96 2.92
CA GLN A 122 -5.01 -17.96 3.23
C GLN A 122 -6.28 -18.56 3.87
N ILE A 123 -6.67 -19.78 3.51
CA ILE A 123 -7.78 -20.49 4.16
C ILE A 123 -7.42 -20.76 5.63
N VAL A 124 -6.20 -21.22 5.92
CA VAL A 124 -5.72 -21.41 7.29
C VAL A 124 -5.73 -20.08 8.04
N LEU A 125 -5.25 -19.00 7.44
CA LEU A 125 -5.29 -17.65 8.04
C LEU A 125 -6.74 -17.22 8.30
N THR A 126 -7.66 -17.46 7.38
CA THR A 126 -9.09 -17.17 7.56
C THR A 126 -9.65 -17.91 8.78
N ALA A 127 -9.33 -19.20 8.92
CA ALA A 127 -9.75 -19.97 10.10
C ALA A 127 -9.20 -19.36 11.40
N VAL A 128 -7.91 -19.01 11.44
CA VAL A 128 -7.30 -18.32 12.59
C VAL A 128 -8.02 -17.00 12.91
N LEU A 129 -8.36 -16.21 11.90
CA LEU A 129 -9.09 -14.95 12.08
C LEU A 129 -10.49 -15.19 12.64
N VAL A 130 -11.22 -16.19 12.14
CA VAL A 130 -12.55 -16.55 12.65
C VAL A 130 -12.47 -16.98 14.13
N PHE A 131 -11.52 -17.84 14.50
CA PHE A 131 -11.31 -18.24 15.89
C PHE A 131 -10.84 -17.07 16.78
N SER A 132 -10.22 -16.04 16.23
CA SER A 132 -9.77 -14.85 16.95
C SER A 132 -10.88 -13.82 17.20
N LEU A 133 -12.03 -13.93 16.53
CA LEU A 133 -13.11 -12.93 16.60
C LEU A 133 -13.50 -12.49 18.02
N PRO A 134 -13.57 -13.39 19.03
CA PRO A 134 -13.90 -12.97 20.40
C PRO A 134 -12.86 -12.04 21.06
N LYS A 135 -11.63 -12.00 20.52
CA LYS A 135 -10.52 -11.19 21.06
C LYS A 135 -10.46 -9.78 20.48
N TRP A 136 -11.20 -9.52 19.38
CA TRP A 136 -11.21 -8.21 18.79
C TRP A 136 -11.94 -7.22 19.69
N LYS A 137 -11.28 -6.11 19.99
CA LYS A 137 -11.91 -5.02 20.74
C LYS A 137 -12.96 -4.39 19.82
N GLU A 138 -14.23 -4.70 20.08
CA GLU A 138 -15.28 -3.93 19.46
C GLU A 138 -15.19 -2.50 20.01
N GLN A 139 -15.18 -1.51 19.12
CA GLN A 139 -15.56 -0.18 19.54
C GLN A 139 -16.98 -0.35 20.10
N LYS A 140 -17.14 -0.31 21.42
CA LYS A 140 -18.43 -0.12 22.08
C LYS A 140 -18.89 1.32 21.79
N THR A 141 -19.21 1.58 20.57
CA THR A 141 -20.20 2.61 20.27
C THR A 141 -21.50 1.97 20.74
N SER A 142 -22.02 2.43 21.87
CA SER A 142 -23.32 2.01 22.38
C SER A 142 -24.28 1.94 21.21
N SER A 143 -25.02 0.85 21.11
CA SER A 143 -25.91 0.58 19.96
C SER A 143 -26.93 1.72 19.73
N GLU A 144 -27.12 2.58 20.71
CA GLU A 144 -27.97 3.77 20.67
C GLU A 144 -27.29 5.00 20.05
N GLU A 145 -25.94 5.18 20.24
CA GLU A 145 -25.19 6.29 19.61
C GLU A 145 -24.87 6.00 18.14
N THR A 146 -24.74 4.72 17.73
CA THR A 146 -24.43 4.35 16.34
C THR A 146 -25.62 4.59 15.39
N MET A 147 -26.86 4.59 15.90
CA MET A 147 -28.05 4.90 15.08
C MET A 147 -28.13 6.38 14.67
N GLY A 148 -27.37 7.27 15.31
CA GLY A 148 -27.35 8.71 15.01
C GLY A 148 -26.19 9.19 14.14
N VAL A 149 -25.10 8.43 14.01
CA VAL A 149 -23.93 8.87 13.23
C VAL A 149 -24.13 8.57 11.75
N LYS A 150 -24.51 9.59 11.01
CA LYS A 150 -24.69 9.54 9.55
C LYS A 150 -23.41 9.05 8.85
N VAL A 151 -23.54 8.02 8.03
CA VAL A 151 -22.46 7.60 7.12
C VAL A 151 -22.20 8.75 6.15
N LEU A 152 -20.96 9.27 6.16
CA LEU A 152 -20.57 10.36 5.32
C LEU A 152 -20.53 9.93 3.85
N SER A 153 -21.10 10.75 2.98
CA SER A 153 -20.94 10.59 1.53
C SER A 153 -19.54 10.99 1.10
N LEU A 154 -19.09 10.50 -0.04
CA LEU A 154 -17.79 10.84 -0.60
C LEU A 154 -17.58 12.37 -0.73
N LYS A 155 -18.62 13.09 -1.11
CA LYS A 155 -18.60 14.55 -1.22
C LYS A 155 -18.38 15.23 0.14
N GLU A 156 -19.04 14.72 1.18
CA GLU A 156 -18.88 15.23 2.55
C GLU A 156 -17.47 14.95 3.07
N ILE A 157 -16.92 13.73 2.83
CA ILE A 157 -15.55 13.35 3.22
C ILE A 157 -14.52 14.28 2.54
N ILE A 158 -14.63 14.47 1.23
CA ILE A 158 -13.72 15.34 0.46
C ILE A 158 -13.85 16.81 0.89
N GLY A 159 -14.99 17.22 1.44
CA GLY A 159 -15.23 18.53 2.02
C GLY A 159 -14.56 18.77 3.38
N ILE A 160 -14.12 17.70 4.07
CA ILE A 160 -13.45 17.83 5.38
C ILE A 160 -12.11 18.59 5.19
N PRO A 161 -11.85 19.63 6.01
CA PRO A 161 -10.59 20.36 5.94
C PRO A 161 -9.38 19.45 6.13
N GLY A 162 -8.48 19.40 5.17
CA GLY A 162 -7.31 18.52 5.18
C GLY A 162 -7.48 17.19 4.42
N ALA A 163 -8.72 16.70 4.21
CA ALA A 163 -8.96 15.43 3.53
C ALA A 163 -8.34 15.36 2.13
N LYS A 164 -8.51 16.40 1.31
CA LYS A 164 -7.86 16.48 -0.02
C LYS A 164 -6.34 16.43 0.07
N ALA A 165 -5.76 17.06 1.09
CA ALA A 165 -4.31 17.09 1.23
C ALA A 165 -3.74 15.71 1.56
N ILE A 166 -4.35 14.97 2.50
CA ILE A 166 -3.89 13.62 2.85
C ILE A 166 -4.14 12.63 1.71
N MET A 167 -5.24 12.76 0.98
CA MET A 167 -5.54 11.92 -0.20
C MET A 167 -4.48 12.11 -1.29
N ILE A 168 -4.16 13.36 -1.65
CA ILE A 168 -3.15 13.66 -2.68
C ILE A 168 -1.75 13.25 -2.19
N CYS A 169 -1.43 13.49 -0.92
CA CYS A 169 -0.17 13.06 -0.31
C CYS A 169 0.01 11.54 -0.45
N PHE A 170 -1.00 10.78 -0.10
CA PHE A 170 -0.95 9.32 -0.14
C PHE A 170 -0.97 8.76 -1.58
N PHE A 171 -1.75 9.39 -2.48
CA PHE A 171 -1.69 9.15 -3.92
C PHE A 171 -0.26 9.29 -4.45
N CYS A 172 0.41 10.42 -4.15
CA CYS A 172 1.77 10.68 -4.60
C CYS A 172 2.77 9.68 -4.02
N TYR A 173 2.61 9.31 -2.75
CA TYR A 173 3.43 8.29 -2.13
C TYR A 173 3.35 6.95 -2.89
N CYS A 174 2.13 6.43 -3.08
CA CYS A 174 1.93 5.16 -3.78
C CYS A 174 2.36 5.24 -5.25
N ALA A 175 2.22 6.41 -5.87
CA ALA A 175 2.72 6.67 -7.22
C ALA A 175 4.26 6.58 -7.29
N VAL A 176 4.98 7.16 -6.32
CA VAL A 176 6.45 7.07 -6.22
C VAL A 176 6.89 5.63 -6.00
N GLU A 177 6.31 4.95 -4.99
CA GLU A 177 6.64 3.57 -4.65
C GLU A 177 6.44 2.64 -5.85
N GLN A 178 5.23 2.63 -6.43
CA GLN A 178 4.87 1.71 -7.50
C GLN A 178 5.60 2.02 -8.82
N THR A 179 5.77 3.29 -9.17
CA THR A 179 6.52 3.65 -10.37
C THR A 179 7.98 3.24 -10.24
N THR A 180 8.60 3.45 -9.07
CA THR A 180 9.97 3.01 -8.82
C THR A 180 10.09 1.49 -8.94
N MET A 181 9.20 0.75 -8.30
CA MET A 181 9.21 -0.72 -8.33
C MET A 181 9.11 -1.29 -9.75
N LEU A 182 8.20 -0.75 -10.56
CA LEU A 182 7.96 -1.26 -11.93
C LEU A 182 9.00 -0.81 -12.94
N TRP A 183 9.58 0.37 -12.78
CA TRP A 183 10.49 0.95 -13.79
C TRP A 183 11.97 0.88 -13.44
N ALA A 184 12.34 0.47 -12.21
CA ALA A 184 13.74 0.41 -11.76
C ALA A 184 14.61 -0.44 -12.68
N SER A 185 14.19 -1.68 -13.00
CA SER A 185 14.96 -2.58 -13.87
C SER A 185 15.12 -2.00 -15.28
N SER A 186 14.05 -1.50 -15.88
CA SER A 186 14.08 -0.90 -17.22
C SER A 186 14.95 0.36 -17.26
N TYR A 187 14.88 1.19 -16.22
CA TYR A 187 15.73 2.38 -16.10
C TYR A 187 17.21 2.02 -16.00
N LEU A 188 17.57 1.05 -15.16
CA LEU A 188 18.95 0.60 -15.03
C LEU A 188 19.48 0.00 -16.32
N ASN A 189 18.69 -0.80 -17.01
CA ASN A 189 19.09 -1.41 -18.26
C ASN A 189 19.21 -0.39 -19.41
N LEU A 190 18.13 0.37 -19.68
CA LEU A 190 18.04 1.23 -20.85
C LEU A 190 18.72 2.59 -20.67
N ALA A 191 18.73 3.16 -19.46
CA ALA A 191 19.32 4.48 -19.20
C ALA A 191 20.76 4.43 -18.69
N LYS A 192 21.11 3.37 -17.93
CA LYS A 192 22.42 3.24 -17.27
C LYS A 192 23.29 2.11 -17.88
N GLY A 193 22.77 1.33 -18.83
CA GLY A 193 23.53 0.27 -19.52
C GLY A 193 23.84 -0.96 -18.65
N VAL A 194 23.09 -1.16 -17.56
CA VAL A 194 23.24 -2.35 -16.70
C VAL A 194 22.67 -3.56 -17.44
N ASP A 195 23.33 -4.71 -17.40
CA ASP A 195 22.77 -5.93 -18.00
C ASP A 195 21.41 -6.30 -17.36
N ALA A 196 20.53 -6.93 -18.13
CA ALA A 196 19.15 -7.17 -17.73
C ALA A 196 19.02 -8.03 -16.45
N LYS A 197 19.91 -9.00 -16.25
CA LYS A 197 19.90 -9.88 -15.07
C LYS A 197 20.27 -9.09 -13.81
N THR A 198 21.33 -8.31 -13.88
CA THR A 198 21.80 -7.43 -12.78
C THR A 198 20.77 -6.35 -12.49
N ALA A 199 20.18 -5.73 -13.53
CA ALA A 199 19.15 -4.73 -13.38
C ALA A 199 17.89 -5.27 -12.67
N ALA A 200 17.46 -6.48 -12.99
CA ALA A 200 16.34 -7.15 -12.30
C ALA A 200 16.67 -7.45 -10.83
N SER A 201 17.88 -7.91 -10.54
CA SER A 201 18.34 -8.15 -9.16
C SER A 201 18.37 -6.85 -8.35
N PHE A 202 18.83 -5.75 -8.94
CA PHE A 202 18.89 -4.44 -8.31
C PHE A 202 17.49 -3.84 -8.05
N ALA A 203 16.56 -4.06 -8.96
CA ALA A 203 15.16 -3.68 -8.73
C ALA A 203 14.56 -4.43 -7.53
N GLY A 204 14.92 -5.70 -7.32
CA GLY A 204 14.54 -6.47 -6.13
C GLY A 204 15.06 -5.87 -4.82
N MET A 205 16.22 -5.23 -4.82
CA MET A 205 16.78 -4.58 -3.63
C MET A 205 15.95 -3.38 -3.15
N PHE A 206 15.20 -2.74 -4.03
CA PHE A 206 14.22 -1.73 -3.64
C PHE A 206 13.14 -2.31 -2.72
N CYS A 207 12.56 -3.45 -3.07
CA CYS A 207 11.55 -4.14 -2.26
C CYS A 207 12.13 -4.62 -0.91
N ILE A 208 13.37 -5.14 -0.92
CA ILE A 208 14.10 -5.50 0.30
C ILE A 208 14.30 -4.25 1.17
N GLY A 209 14.68 -3.12 0.56
CA GLY A 209 14.84 -1.84 1.25
C GLY A 209 13.56 -1.39 1.96
N ILE A 210 12.40 -1.51 1.31
CA ILE A 210 11.10 -1.20 1.91
C ILE A 210 10.81 -2.16 3.07
N THR A 211 10.96 -3.47 2.88
CA THR A 211 10.60 -4.48 3.89
C THR A 211 11.49 -4.38 5.12
N VAL A 212 12.81 -4.33 4.94
CA VAL A 212 13.78 -4.16 6.02
C VAL A 212 13.59 -2.79 6.69
N GLY A 213 13.41 -1.74 5.89
CA GLY A 213 13.11 -0.41 6.39
C GLY A 213 11.87 -0.37 7.28
N ARG A 214 10.78 -1.02 6.90
CA ARG A 214 9.56 -1.12 7.73
C ARG A 214 9.81 -1.87 9.04
N GLY A 215 10.61 -2.92 9.03
CA GLY A 215 11.05 -3.62 10.24
C GLY A 215 11.82 -2.71 11.19
N ILE A 216 12.83 -2.00 10.68
CA ILE A 216 13.66 -1.05 11.44
C ILE A 216 12.82 0.13 11.94
N ASN A 217 11.92 0.65 11.11
CA ASN A 217 11.06 1.78 11.46
C ASN A 217 10.14 1.50 12.65
N GLY A 218 9.77 0.25 12.90
CA GLY A 218 9.05 -0.13 14.12
C GLY A 218 9.83 0.24 15.39
N PHE A 219 11.15 0.15 15.37
CA PHE A 219 12.01 0.58 16.50
C PHE A 219 12.23 2.09 16.51
N ILE A 220 12.42 2.73 15.36
CA ILE A 220 12.59 4.19 15.25
C ILE A 220 11.31 4.92 15.69
N ALA A 221 10.14 4.39 15.37
CA ALA A 221 8.83 4.91 15.77
C ALA A 221 8.58 4.89 17.30
N MET A 222 9.44 4.24 18.07
CA MET A 222 9.44 4.36 19.54
C MET A 222 10.06 5.67 20.03
N LYS A 223 10.83 6.37 19.18
CA LYS A 223 11.53 7.62 19.53
C LYS A 223 11.04 8.82 18.74
N LEU A 224 10.56 8.62 17.52
CA LEU A 224 10.07 9.67 16.62
C LEU A 224 8.57 9.56 16.46
N ASN A 225 7.88 10.70 16.36
CA ASN A 225 6.47 10.75 16.02
C ASN A 225 6.22 10.58 14.51
N ASP A 226 4.98 10.29 14.11
CA ASP A 226 4.61 10.02 12.72
C ASP A 226 5.03 11.16 11.77
N ARG A 227 4.85 12.41 12.17
CA ARG A 227 5.27 13.59 11.39
C ARG A 227 6.76 13.60 11.11
N GLN A 228 7.57 13.32 12.14
CA GLN A 228 9.05 13.26 12.00
C GLN A 228 9.45 12.09 11.11
N MET A 229 8.81 10.94 11.26
CA MET A 229 9.04 9.75 10.44
C MET A 229 8.71 10.01 8.97
N ILE A 230 7.58 10.66 8.67
CA ILE A 230 7.20 11.02 7.28
C ILE A 230 8.24 11.96 6.67
N ARG A 231 8.63 13.02 7.38
CA ARG A 231 9.65 13.97 6.90
C ARG A 231 11.01 13.31 6.68
N MET A 232 11.42 12.44 7.59
CA MET A 232 12.65 11.64 7.45
C MET A 232 12.57 10.77 6.19
N GLY A 233 11.46 10.05 5.98
CA GLY A 233 11.26 9.23 4.80
C GLY A 233 11.30 10.05 3.50
N GLN A 234 10.63 11.19 3.47
CA GLN A 234 10.64 12.11 2.32
C GLN A 234 12.06 12.62 2.01
N ALA A 235 12.85 12.97 3.04
CA ALA A 235 14.23 13.41 2.86
C ALA A 235 15.13 12.28 2.32
N ILE A 236 14.95 11.04 2.79
CA ILE A 236 15.68 9.88 2.29
C ILE A 236 15.28 9.57 0.84
N ILE A 237 13.98 9.64 0.47
CA ILE A 237 13.53 9.50 -0.93
C ILE A 237 14.21 10.56 -1.80
N LEU A 238 14.21 11.82 -1.35
CA LEU A 238 14.86 12.92 -2.09
C LEU A 238 16.34 12.62 -2.32
N SER A 239 17.08 12.20 -1.29
CA SER A 239 18.49 11.86 -1.43
C SER A 239 18.71 10.72 -2.42
N GLY A 240 17.85 9.69 -2.41
CA GLY A 240 17.89 8.60 -3.37
C GLY A 240 17.67 9.07 -4.82
N ILE A 241 16.67 9.93 -5.05
CA ILE A 241 16.40 10.52 -6.38
C ILE A 241 17.60 11.38 -6.84
N VAL A 242 18.15 12.20 -5.95
CA VAL A 242 19.33 13.03 -6.27
C VAL A 242 20.53 12.16 -6.65
N VAL A 243 20.78 11.08 -5.89
CA VAL A 243 21.85 10.12 -6.20
C VAL A 243 21.67 9.51 -7.59
N MET A 244 20.44 9.20 -8.01
CA MET A 244 20.17 8.66 -9.37
C MET A 244 20.48 9.64 -10.49
N LEU A 245 20.43 10.96 -10.25
CA LEU A 245 20.74 11.98 -11.25
C LEU A 245 22.22 12.04 -11.60
N PHE A 246 23.10 11.62 -10.69
CA PHE A 246 24.53 11.65 -10.95
C PHE A 246 24.97 10.54 -11.93
N PRO A 247 25.93 10.82 -12.82
CA PRO A 247 26.43 9.87 -13.83
C PRO A 247 27.46 8.87 -13.29
N PHE A 248 27.55 8.66 -11.99
CA PHE A 248 28.59 7.87 -11.33
C PHE A 248 28.29 6.37 -11.28
N GLY A 249 28.31 5.70 -12.43
CA GLY A 249 28.34 4.24 -12.49
C GLY A 249 27.07 3.50 -11.96
N GLN A 250 27.10 2.19 -12.11
CA GLN A 250 25.94 1.33 -11.82
C GLN A 250 25.63 1.25 -10.32
N MET A 251 26.67 1.18 -9.48
CA MET A 251 26.53 1.04 -8.01
C MET A 251 25.89 2.28 -7.36
N VAL A 252 26.16 3.48 -7.88
CA VAL A 252 25.55 4.71 -7.38
C VAL A 252 24.05 4.73 -7.70
N SER A 253 23.66 4.30 -8.89
CA SER A 253 22.24 4.17 -9.25
C SER A 253 21.51 3.14 -8.37
N LEU A 254 22.16 2.01 -8.05
CA LEU A 254 21.64 1.02 -7.11
C LEU A 254 21.43 1.62 -5.72
N LEU A 255 22.41 2.35 -5.21
CA LEU A 255 22.29 3.04 -3.92
C LEU A 255 21.08 4.00 -3.91
N GLY A 256 20.86 4.72 -5.02
CA GLY A 256 19.69 5.57 -5.20
C GLY A 256 18.37 4.82 -5.01
N PHE A 257 18.21 3.65 -5.64
CA PHE A 257 16.99 2.84 -5.48
C PHE A 257 16.82 2.28 -4.08
N VAL A 258 17.91 1.81 -3.45
CA VAL A 258 17.87 1.34 -2.04
C VAL A 258 17.44 2.48 -1.11
N LEU A 259 17.98 3.68 -1.29
CA LEU A 259 17.60 4.85 -0.50
C LEU A 259 16.13 5.22 -0.71
N ILE A 260 15.61 5.18 -1.96
CA ILE A 260 14.18 5.43 -2.20
C ILE A 260 13.34 4.39 -1.45
N GLY A 261 13.70 3.11 -1.51
CA GLY A 261 13.00 2.04 -0.78
C GLY A 261 13.01 2.24 0.73
N LEU A 262 14.17 2.54 1.32
CA LEU A 262 14.30 2.85 2.75
C LEU A 262 13.48 4.10 3.13
N GLY A 263 13.46 5.12 2.28
CA GLY A 263 12.67 6.33 2.51
C GLY A 263 11.17 6.12 2.39
N CYS A 264 10.72 5.21 1.51
CA CYS A 264 9.32 4.82 1.40
C CYS A 264 8.82 4.08 2.66
N ALA A 265 9.69 3.36 3.34
CA ALA A 265 9.34 2.47 4.44
C ALA A 265 8.53 3.13 5.59
N PRO A 266 8.89 4.32 6.13
CA PRO A 266 8.12 4.95 7.20
C PRO A 266 6.89 5.70 6.72
N VAL A 267 6.84 6.14 5.46
CA VAL A 267 5.84 7.12 4.99
C VAL A 267 4.43 6.53 5.00
N TYR A 268 4.24 5.35 4.41
CA TYR A 268 2.93 4.68 4.34
C TYR A 268 2.33 4.42 5.72
N PRO A 269 3.03 3.69 6.64
CA PRO A 269 2.48 3.37 7.95
C PRO A 269 2.15 4.63 8.77
N CYS A 270 3.02 5.64 8.74
CA CYS A 270 2.87 6.85 9.53
C CYS A 270 1.76 7.77 9.01
N ILE A 271 1.55 7.87 7.68
CA ILE A 271 0.43 8.63 7.12
C ILE A 271 -0.91 8.03 7.60
N ILE A 272 -1.04 6.70 7.59
CA ILE A 272 -2.28 6.05 8.03
C ILE A 272 -2.44 6.14 9.53
N HIS A 273 -1.39 5.86 10.29
CA HIS A 273 -1.43 5.90 11.75
C HIS A 273 -1.79 7.29 12.29
N SER A 274 -1.33 8.36 11.64
CA SER A 274 -1.65 9.75 12.02
C SER A 274 -3.05 10.21 11.61
N THR A 275 -3.81 9.44 10.83
CA THR A 275 -5.12 9.85 10.35
C THR A 275 -6.14 10.10 11.46
N PRO A 276 -6.28 9.26 12.51
CA PRO A 276 -7.16 9.55 13.64
C PRO A 276 -6.78 10.84 14.38
N ASP A 277 -5.49 11.14 14.52
CA ASP A 277 -5.02 12.37 15.18
C ASP A 277 -5.38 13.63 14.40
N HIS A 278 -5.40 13.55 13.07
CA HIS A 278 -5.74 14.67 12.18
C HIS A 278 -7.24 14.92 12.05
N PHE A 279 -8.07 13.87 12.04
CA PHE A 279 -9.48 13.97 11.68
C PHE A 279 -10.46 13.51 12.76
N GLY A 280 -9.93 12.94 13.86
CA GLY A 280 -10.72 12.34 14.93
C GLY A 280 -11.05 10.86 14.67
N ALA A 281 -11.14 10.08 15.74
CA ALA A 281 -11.39 8.64 15.70
C ALA A 281 -12.70 8.28 14.96
N GLU A 282 -13.75 9.10 15.12
CA GLU A 282 -15.07 8.86 14.52
C GLU A 282 -15.07 8.94 12.98
N ARG A 283 -14.16 9.76 12.41
CA ARG A 283 -14.06 10.00 10.96
C ARG A 283 -12.91 9.21 10.31
N SER A 284 -12.02 8.65 11.13
CA SER A 284 -10.78 8.02 10.63
C SER A 284 -11.05 6.88 9.66
N GLN A 285 -12.04 6.02 9.93
CA GLN A 285 -12.40 4.91 9.03
C GLN A 285 -12.84 5.40 7.64
N ALA A 286 -13.68 6.42 7.59
CA ALA A 286 -14.16 7.01 6.34
C ALA A 286 -13.01 7.69 5.56
N ILE A 287 -12.15 8.43 6.26
CA ILE A 287 -10.97 9.08 5.65
C ILE A 287 -9.98 8.04 5.13
N ILE A 288 -9.66 7.00 5.92
CA ILE A 288 -8.74 5.94 5.49
C ILE A 288 -9.30 5.20 4.28
N GLY A 289 -10.60 4.91 4.23
CA GLY A 289 -11.23 4.28 3.07
C GLY A 289 -11.02 5.08 1.77
N VAL A 290 -11.24 6.39 1.81
CA VAL A 290 -11.02 7.28 0.65
C VAL A 290 -9.53 7.48 0.35
N GLN A 291 -8.70 7.54 1.38
CA GLN A 291 -7.25 7.62 1.28
C GLN A 291 -6.67 6.40 0.56
N MET A 292 -7.12 5.18 0.93
CA MET A 292 -6.76 3.94 0.25
C MET A 292 -7.22 3.92 -1.21
N ALA A 293 -8.45 4.32 -1.49
CA ALA A 293 -8.94 4.43 -2.85
C ALA A 293 -8.07 5.37 -3.70
N SER A 294 -7.67 6.52 -3.13
CA SER A 294 -6.75 7.47 -3.78
C SER A 294 -5.37 6.85 -4.03
N ALA A 295 -4.84 6.07 -3.08
CA ALA A 295 -3.59 5.34 -3.22
C ALA A 295 -3.64 4.35 -4.39
N TYR A 296 -4.68 3.53 -4.46
CA TYR A 296 -4.85 2.57 -5.56
C TYR A 296 -4.99 3.22 -6.93
N ILE A 297 -5.62 4.41 -7.00
CA ILE A 297 -5.63 5.20 -8.23
C ILE A 297 -4.20 5.61 -8.61
N GLY A 298 -3.39 6.08 -7.65
CA GLY A 298 -1.98 6.43 -7.87
C GLY A 298 -1.15 5.23 -8.36
N THR A 299 -1.29 4.09 -7.69
CA THR A 299 -0.65 2.83 -8.04
C THR A 299 -0.97 2.37 -9.47
N CYS A 300 -2.22 2.54 -9.90
CA CYS A 300 -2.68 2.04 -11.21
C CYS A 300 -2.39 3.00 -12.37
N LEU A 301 -2.49 4.32 -12.14
CA LEU A 301 -2.39 5.30 -13.23
C LEU A 301 -0.98 5.83 -13.45
N MET A 302 -0.21 6.03 -12.38
CA MET A 302 1.04 6.77 -12.50
C MET A 302 2.17 5.96 -13.16
N PRO A 303 2.36 4.65 -12.93
CA PRO A 303 3.36 3.88 -13.66
C PRO A 303 3.09 3.78 -15.16
N PRO A 304 1.86 3.50 -15.65
CA PRO A 304 1.56 3.55 -17.08
C PRO A 304 1.74 4.97 -17.70
N LEU A 305 1.40 6.02 -16.96
CA LEU A 305 1.63 7.38 -17.41
C LEU A 305 3.12 7.66 -17.61
N PHE A 306 3.97 7.21 -16.67
CA PHE A 306 5.41 7.26 -16.90
C PHE A 306 5.83 6.40 -18.10
N GLY A 307 5.18 5.28 -18.34
CA GLY A 307 5.42 4.44 -19.52
C GLY A 307 5.20 5.18 -20.83
N LEU A 308 4.19 6.03 -20.93
CA LEU A 308 4.00 6.89 -22.08
C LEU A 308 5.16 7.90 -22.25
N ILE A 309 5.61 8.51 -21.14
CA ILE A 309 6.75 9.41 -21.14
C ILE A 309 8.03 8.66 -21.54
N ALA A 310 8.27 7.47 -20.99
CA ALA A 310 9.44 6.66 -21.29
C ALA A 310 9.51 6.25 -22.77
N ASN A 311 8.37 5.89 -23.37
CA ASN A 311 8.31 5.42 -24.75
C ASN A 311 8.34 6.56 -25.78
N HIS A 312 7.74 7.71 -25.50
CA HIS A 312 7.61 8.80 -26.46
C HIS A 312 8.69 9.89 -26.29
N ILE A 313 9.29 10.00 -25.10
CA ILE A 313 10.27 11.03 -24.79
C ILE A 313 11.58 10.39 -24.34
N SER A 314 11.67 9.92 -23.10
CA SER A 314 12.87 9.24 -22.59
C SER A 314 12.63 8.59 -21.23
N ILE A 315 13.12 7.38 -21.05
CA ILE A 315 13.15 6.69 -19.74
C ILE A 315 14.09 7.41 -18.73
N ARG A 316 15.05 8.20 -19.22
CA ARG A 316 15.96 8.98 -18.36
C ARG A 316 15.23 10.03 -17.51
N LEU A 317 13.98 10.33 -17.82
CA LEU A 317 13.14 11.25 -17.06
C LEU A 317 12.56 10.66 -15.77
N LEU A 318 12.82 9.37 -15.47
CA LEU A 318 12.32 8.73 -14.24
C LEU A 318 12.65 9.53 -12.97
N PRO A 319 13.90 9.98 -12.72
CA PRO A 319 14.18 10.75 -11.51
C PRO A 319 13.41 12.07 -11.43
N VAL A 320 13.24 12.76 -12.57
CA VAL A 320 12.48 14.02 -12.63
C VAL A 320 11.00 13.78 -12.35
N TYR A 321 10.43 12.71 -12.90
CA TYR A 321 9.05 12.31 -12.65
C TYR A 321 8.81 12.00 -11.17
N LEU A 322 9.71 11.23 -10.53
CA LEU A 322 9.66 10.93 -9.11
C LEU A 322 9.83 12.19 -8.26
N LEU A 323 10.68 13.12 -8.67
CA LEU A 323 10.90 14.38 -7.96
C LEU A 323 9.64 15.26 -7.96
N ILE A 324 8.90 15.33 -9.08
CA ILE A 324 7.63 16.08 -9.17
C ILE A 324 6.59 15.46 -8.20
N LEU A 325 6.45 14.12 -8.18
CA LEU A 325 5.54 13.43 -7.28
C LEU A 325 5.94 13.63 -5.82
N LEU A 326 7.23 13.53 -5.50
CA LEU A 326 7.75 13.78 -4.16
C LEU A 326 7.51 15.23 -3.72
N GLY A 327 7.76 16.21 -4.60
CA GLY A 327 7.51 17.63 -4.31
C GLY A 327 6.05 17.90 -3.97
N LEU A 328 5.12 17.31 -4.74
CA LEU A 328 3.69 17.41 -4.47
C LEU A 328 3.31 16.70 -3.16
N MET A 329 3.89 15.53 -2.88
CA MET A 329 3.69 14.80 -1.62
C MET A 329 4.13 15.64 -0.41
N VAL A 330 5.33 16.23 -0.46
CA VAL A 330 5.86 17.10 0.61
C VAL A 330 4.97 18.33 0.81
N TYR A 331 4.61 19.01 -0.29
CA TYR A 331 3.73 20.18 -0.23
C TYR A 331 2.37 19.86 0.43
N MET A 332 1.76 18.74 0.03
CA MET A 332 0.47 18.34 0.58
C MET A 332 0.55 17.89 2.05
N HIS A 333 1.64 17.21 2.43
CA HIS A 333 1.89 16.85 3.83
C HIS A 333 2.05 18.11 4.70
N GLU A 334 2.90 19.06 4.30
CA GLU A 334 3.09 20.30 5.06
C GLU A 334 1.81 21.17 5.11
N ARG A 335 1.02 21.17 4.04
CA ARG A 335 -0.28 21.85 4.01
C ARG A 335 -1.29 21.23 4.98
N LEU A 336 -1.28 19.90 5.12
CA LEU A 336 -2.11 19.19 6.09
C LEU A 336 -1.71 19.58 7.52
N GLU A 337 -0.43 19.50 7.83
CA GLU A 337 0.12 19.79 9.16
C GLU A 337 -0.20 21.22 9.61
N ARG A 338 -0.08 22.22 8.73
CA ARG A 338 -0.43 23.61 9.03
C ARG A 338 -1.93 23.77 9.36
N LYS A 339 -2.80 23.03 8.66
CA LYS A 339 -4.26 23.13 8.88
C LYS A 339 -4.71 22.51 10.18
N VAL A 340 -4.05 21.46 10.63
CA VAL A 340 -4.39 20.75 11.87
C VAL A 340 -3.85 21.51 13.07
N HIS A 341 -2.64 22.05 13.02
CA HIS A 341 -2.06 22.86 14.10
C HIS A 341 -2.82 24.18 14.38
N TYR A 342 -3.47 24.75 13.36
CA TYR A 342 -4.28 25.96 13.53
C TYR A 342 -5.60 25.72 14.26
N LYS A 343 -6.01 24.44 14.45
CA LYS A 343 -7.27 24.08 15.14
C LYS A 343 -7.07 23.57 16.58
N ARG A 344 -5.83 23.37 17.03
CA ARG A 344 -5.46 23.11 18.43
C ARG A 344 -5.07 24.43 19.11
#